data_ddcbdbd565c75030e746e2094a9ff071
#
_entry.id   ddcbdbd565c75030e746e2094a9ff071
#
_cell.length_a   1.000
_cell.length_b   1.000
_cell.length_c   1.000
_cell.angle_alpha   90.00
_cell.angle_beta   90.00
_cell.angle_gamma   90.00
#
_symmetry.space_group_name_H-M   'P 1'
#
loop_
_entity.id
_entity.type
_entity.pdbx_description
1 polymer ?
#
loop_
_entity_poly.entity_id
_entity_poly.type
_entity_poly.pdbx_seq_one_letter_code
_entity_poly.pdbx_strand_id
1 'polypeptide(L)'
;MFLFKPTKKEEPKKVEDSRVNQDLELVMKLNQEFASSLDLNDTLNTALKQIVSRLNAQAANVFLINEKIKKFECIASLHQDYLEDYQLDLKDGVMGKAIEQKKCIRVGDVRKDVREIAEFYFDLDNKTNFTTFSVLCAPLIAANECIGVIHCLNKKTNNRLFEEEDRQLLETLSAPAAFAIRNAKMAKDMIEKNKIQKEVEIVGDIQ
;
A
#
# COMPACT_ATOMS: atom_id res chain seq x y z
N MET A 1 22.23 19.26 -52.88
CA MET A 1 23.07 18.99 -51.71
C MET A 1 22.27 19.39 -50.48
N PHE A 2 21.45 18.47 -49.93
CA PHE A 2 20.62 18.72 -48.79
C PHE A 2 21.40 18.38 -47.53
N LEU A 3 21.68 19.41 -46.72
CA LEU A 3 22.31 19.26 -45.40
C LEU A 3 21.27 18.79 -44.37
N PHE A 4 21.36 17.53 -43.96
CA PHE A 4 20.65 17.02 -42.78
C PHE A 4 21.25 17.67 -41.53
N LYS A 5 20.47 18.49 -40.82
CA LYS A 5 20.78 18.90 -39.46
C LYS A 5 20.53 17.72 -38.53
N PRO A 6 21.47 17.31 -37.67
CA PRO A 6 21.21 16.29 -36.69
C PRO A 6 20.25 16.84 -35.60
N THR A 7 19.13 16.18 -35.41
CA THR A 7 18.25 16.39 -34.27
C THR A 7 19.01 16.03 -33.00
N LYS A 8 19.18 16.99 -32.09
CA LYS A 8 19.68 16.76 -30.73
C LYS A 8 18.78 15.72 -30.06
N LYS A 9 19.29 14.51 -29.84
CA LYS A 9 18.71 13.56 -28.88
C LYS A 9 18.88 14.19 -27.51
N GLU A 10 17.78 14.49 -26.83
CA GLU A 10 17.79 14.90 -25.42
C GLU A 10 18.39 13.76 -24.59
N GLU A 11 19.32 14.11 -23.72
CA GLU A 11 20.12 13.14 -22.96
C GLU A 11 19.28 12.41 -21.93
N PRO A 12 19.39 11.07 -21.82
CA PRO A 12 18.61 10.25 -20.87
C PRO A 12 18.84 10.62 -19.38
N LYS A 13 19.97 11.22 -19.03
CA LYS A 13 20.31 11.65 -17.66
C LYS A 13 19.37 12.70 -17.04
N LYS A 14 18.84 13.65 -17.83
CA LYS A 14 17.99 14.73 -17.30
C LYS A 14 16.60 14.25 -16.87
N VAL A 15 16.08 13.20 -17.50
CA VAL A 15 14.77 12.62 -17.19
C VAL A 15 14.85 11.75 -15.92
N GLU A 16 15.94 11.01 -15.76
CA GLU A 16 16.19 10.15 -14.60
C GLU A 16 16.38 10.97 -13.32
N ASP A 17 17.17 12.04 -13.37
CA ASP A 17 17.36 12.97 -12.26
C ASP A 17 16.04 13.64 -11.82
N SER A 18 15.17 13.97 -12.77
CA SER A 18 13.85 14.56 -12.46
C SER A 18 12.93 13.58 -11.76
N ARG A 19 12.94 12.30 -12.14
CA ARG A 19 12.11 11.25 -11.53
C ARG A 19 12.56 10.97 -10.08
N VAL A 20 13.86 10.82 -9.88
CA VAL A 20 14.45 10.61 -8.55
C VAL A 20 14.11 11.75 -7.59
N ASN A 21 14.20 13.01 -8.06
CA ASN A 21 13.85 14.17 -7.24
C ASN A 21 12.36 14.16 -6.84
N GLN A 22 11.46 13.83 -7.78
CA GLN A 22 10.02 13.74 -7.50
C GLN A 22 9.69 12.61 -6.52
N ASP A 23 10.38 11.47 -6.61
CA ASP A 23 10.21 10.37 -5.68
C ASP A 23 10.68 10.75 -4.27
N LEU A 24 11.81 11.45 -4.17
CA LEU A 24 12.32 11.96 -2.90
C LEU A 24 11.37 12.97 -2.25
N GLU A 25 10.85 13.92 -3.04
CA GLU A 25 9.86 14.90 -2.56
C GLU A 25 8.60 14.22 -2.04
N LEU A 26 8.10 13.19 -2.75
CA LEU A 26 6.95 12.41 -2.29
C LEU A 26 7.23 11.69 -0.97
N VAL A 27 8.38 11.03 -0.86
CA VAL A 27 8.80 10.34 0.38
C VAL A 27 8.87 11.33 1.55
N MET A 28 9.52 12.48 1.36
CA MET A 28 9.62 13.50 2.41
C MET A 28 8.25 14.05 2.83
N LYS A 29 7.39 14.34 1.86
CA LYS A 29 6.04 14.84 2.10
C LYS A 29 5.21 13.84 2.87
N LEU A 30 5.16 12.58 2.43
CA LEU A 30 4.39 11.54 3.12
C LEU A 30 4.93 11.24 4.52
N ASN A 31 6.25 11.26 4.72
CA ASN A 31 6.83 11.15 6.05
C ASN A 31 6.34 12.26 6.99
N GLN A 32 6.27 13.51 6.51
CA GLN A 32 5.79 14.63 7.29
C GLN A 32 4.28 14.51 7.58
N GLU A 33 3.47 14.13 6.59
CA GLU A 33 2.04 13.91 6.75
C GLU A 33 1.76 12.82 7.77
N PHE A 34 2.44 11.68 7.69
CA PHE A 34 2.32 10.58 8.66
C PHE A 34 2.76 10.95 10.07
N ALA A 35 3.77 11.81 10.23
CA ALA A 35 4.27 12.24 11.54
C ALA A 35 3.35 13.25 12.22
N SER A 36 2.61 14.06 11.46
CA SER A 36 1.78 15.16 11.96
C SER A 36 0.28 14.86 12.02
N SER A 37 -0.14 13.70 11.49
CA SER A 37 -1.56 13.38 11.33
C SER A 37 -2.24 13.04 12.66
N LEU A 38 -3.42 13.62 12.86
CA LEU A 38 -4.36 13.26 13.94
C LEU A 38 -5.41 12.25 13.49
N ASP A 39 -5.66 12.13 12.19
CA ASP A 39 -6.56 11.15 11.59
C ASP A 39 -5.80 10.23 10.63
N LEU A 40 -5.66 8.98 11.04
CA LEU A 40 -4.94 7.97 10.26
C LEU A 40 -5.65 7.64 8.95
N ASN A 41 -6.98 7.55 8.95
CA ASN A 41 -7.73 7.14 7.77
C ASN A 41 -7.64 8.19 6.66
N ASP A 42 -7.83 9.47 7.01
CA ASP A 42 -7.69 10.57 6.06
C ASP A 42 -6.27 10.65 5.50
N THR A 43 -5.27 10.44 6.37
CA THR A 43 -3.86 10.43 5.95
C THR A 43 -3.55 9.28 5.01
N LEU A 44 -4.02 8.06 5.31
CA LEU A 44 -3.84 6.90 4.44
C LEU A 44 -4.53 7.09 3.09
N ASN A 45 -5.75 7.61 3.06
CA ASN A 45 -6.45 7.90 1.82
C ASN A 45 -5.73 8.94 0.97
N THR A 46 -5.18 9.98 1.60
CA THR A 46 -4.37 11.00 0.93
C THR A 46 -3.07 10.41 0.40
N ALA A 47 -2.38 9.58 1.19
CA ALA A 47 -1.18 8.89 0.77
C ALA A 47 -1.44 7.93 -0.40
N LEU A 48 -2.53 7.15 -0.36
CA LEU A 48 -2.91 6.27 -1.46
C LEU A 48 -3.15 7.04 -2.76
N LYS A 49 -3.81 8.21 -2.71
CA LYS A 49 -4.00 9.08 -3.89
C LYS A 49 -2.67 9.51 -4.50
N GLN A 50 -1.70 9.89 -3.67
CA GLN A 50 -0.37 10.30 -4.12
C GLN A 50 0.42 9.11 -4.68
N ILE A 51 0.38 7.95 -4.01
CA ILE A 51 1.02 6.71 -4.46
C ILE A 51 0.44 6.26 -5.81
N VAL A 52 -0.89 6.20 -5.95
CA VAL A 52 -1.57 5.81 -7.18
C VAL A 52 -1.20 6.75 -8.33
N SER A 53 -1.21 8.06 -8.08
CA SER A 53 -0.82 9.06 -9.09
C SER A 53 0.64 8.88 -9.51
N ARG A 54 1.56 8.74 -8.56
CA ARG A 54 3.00 8.64 -8.84
C ARG A 54 3.39 7.33 -9.52
N LEU A 55 2.81 6.22 -9.09
CA LEU A 55 2.99 4.91 -9.71
C LEU A 55 2.20 4.75 -11.02
N ASN A 56 1.34 5.71 -11.35
CA ASN A 56 0.39 5.59 -12.44
C ASN A 56 -0.38 4.27 -12.38
N ALA A 57 -0.87 3.92 -11.18
CA ALA A 57 -1.67 2.73 -10.93
C ALA A 57 -3.17 3.01 -11.13
N GLN A 58 -3.97 1.98 -11.32
CA GLN A 58 -5.42 2.10 -11.44
C GLN A 58 -6.09 2.15 -10.07
N ALA A 59 -5.63 1.33 -9.14
CA ALA A 59 -6.17 1.22 -7.78
C ALA A 59 -5.07 0.95 -6.76
N ALA A 60 -5.34 1.24 -5.50
CA ALA A 60 -4.50 0.82 -4.38
C ALA A 60 -5.32 0.64 -3.11
N ASN A 61 -4.86 -0.28 -2.26
CA ASN A 61 -5.50 -0.63 -1.00
C ASN A 61 -4.46 -0.77 0.11
N VAL A 62 -4.87 -0.50 1.34
CA VAL A 62 -4.10 -0.85 2.54
C VAL A 62 -4.87 -1.91 3.31
N PHE A 63 -4.24 -3.05 3.50
CA PHE A 63 -4.76 -4.12 4.32
C PHE A 63 -3.91 -4.25 5.59
N LEU A 64 -4.58 -4.36 6.74
CA LEU A 64 -3.91 -4.70 8.00
C LEU A 64 -4.21 -6.14 8.40
N ILE A 65 -3.30 -6.72 9.16
CA ILE A 65 -3.48 -8.03 9.77
C ILE A 65 -4.33 -7.86 11.03
N ASN A 66 -5.51 -8.49 11.03
CA ASN A 66 -6.27 -8.67 12.25
C ASN A 66 -5.77 -9.91 12.99
N GLU A 67 -5.05 -9.69 14.09
CA GLU A 67 -4.42 -10.75 14.86
C GLU A 67 -5.41 -11.69 15.55
N LYS A 68 -6.64 -11.21 15.83
CA LYS A 68 -7.68 -12.00 16.51
C LYS A 68 -8.26 -13.07 15.59
N ILE A 69 -8.54 -12.71 14.35
CA ILE A 69 -9.16 -13.61 13.36
C ILE A 69 -8.15 -14.16 12.33
N LYS A 70 -6.89 -13.71 12.38
CA LYS A 70 -5.81 -14.10 11.46
C LYS A 70 -6.15 -13.88 9.98
N LYS A 71 -6.72 -12.72 9.68
CA LYS A 71 -7.11 -12.32 8.32
C LYS A 71 -6.66 -10.90 8.00
N PHE A 72 -6.63 -10.58 6.71
CA PHE A 72 -6.49 -9.21 6.25
C PHE A 72 -7.82 -8.46 6.39
N GLU A 73 -7.75 -7.21 6.83
CA GLU A 73 -8.84 -6.24 6.83
C GLU A 73 -8.42 -5.04 5.98
N CYS A 74 -9.27 -4.64 5.03
CA CYS A 74 -9.05 -3.43 4.25
C CYS A 74 -9.39 -2.20 5.10
N ILE A 75 -8.42 -1.32 5.31
CA ILE A 75 -8.60 -0.08 6.10
C ILE A 75 -8.60 1.18 5.25
N ALA A 76 -8.12 1.11 4.02
CA ALA A 76 -8.18 2.19 3.06
C ALA A 76 -8.18 1.60 1.64
N SER A 77 -9.03 2.14 0.77
CA SER A 77 -9.17 1.70 -0.61
C SER A 77 -9.33 2.90 -1.54
N LEU A 78 -8.67 2.86 -2.67
CA LEU A 78 -8.80 3.85 -3.74
C LEU A 78 -9.12 3.13 -5.06
N HIS A 79 -10.30 3.47 -5.62
CA HIS A 79 -10.83 2.92 -6.87
C HIS A 79 -11.17 1.42 -6.87
N GLN A 80 -11.36 0.83 -5.68
CA GLN A 80 -11.98 -0.48 -5.50
C GLN A 80 -13.04 -0.35 -4.40
N ASP A 81 -14.28 -0.14 -4.82
CA ASP A 81 -15.40 -0.08 -3.88
C ASP A 81 -15.68 -1.49 -3.31
N TYR A 82 -16.14 -1.56 -2.06
CA TYR A 82 -16.60 -2.79 -1.38
C TYR A 82 -15.53 -3.77 -0.85
N LEU A 83 -14.26 -3.39 -0.73
CA LEU A 83 -13.26 -4.27 -0.07
C LEU A 83 -13.36 -4.26 1.46
N GLU A 84 -14.09 -3.32 2.05
CA GLU A 84 -14.24 -3.18 3.51
C GLU A 84 -14.87 -4.41 4.17
N ASP A 85 -15.76 -5.13 3.44
CA ASP A 85 -16.44 -6.33 3.94
C ASP A 85 -15.67 -7.63 3.64
N TYR A 86 -14.54 -7.56 2.92
CA TYR A 86 -13.79 -8.76 2.55
C TYR A 86 -12.70 -9.10 3.56
N GLN A 87 -12.86 -10.28 4.18
CA GLN A 87 -11.83 -10.91 5.00
C GLN A 87 -11.02 -11.87 4.13
N LEU A 88 -9.81 -11.47 3.78
CA LEU A 88 -8.88 -12.27 2.99
C LEU A 88 -7.93 -13.04 3.90
N ASP A 89 -7.59 -14.27 3.53
CA ASP A 89 -6.67 -15.08 4.31
C ASP A 89 -5.22 -14.56 4.17
N LEU A 90 -4.42 -14.71 5.24
CA LEU A 90 -3.03 -14.20 5.26
C LEU A 90 -2.10 -14.88 4.26
N LYS A 91 -2.56 -15.95 3.61
CA LYS A 91 -1.81 -16.66 2.55
C LYS A 91 -2.26 -16.30 1.14
N ASP A 92 -3.31 -15.48 1.03
CA ASP A 92 -3.96 -15.22 -0.25
C ASP A 92 -3.12 -14.34 -1.16
N GLY A 93 -3.06 -14.75 -2.42
CA GLY A 93 -2.53 -13.99 -3.53
C GLY A 93 -1.10 -13.49 -3.35
N VAL A 94 -0.84 -12.32 -3.91
CA VAL A 94 0.47 -11.64 -3.82
C VAL A 94 0.69 -11.06 -2.41
N MET A 95 -0.39 -10.73 -1.69
CA MET A 95 -0.32 -10.20 -0.34
C MET A 95 0.27 -11.21 0.63
N GLY A 96 -0.18 -12.48 0.58
CA GLY A 96 0.37 -13.57 1.38
C GLY A 96 1.87 -13.76 1.14
N LYS A 97 2.29 -13.75 -0.13
CA LYS A 97 3.72 -13.84 -0.49
C LYS A 97 4.52 -12.65 0.04
N ALA A 98 3.98 -11.43 -0.02
CA ALA A 98 4.67 -10.24 0.46
C ALA A 98 4.94 -10.29 1.97
N ILE A 99 3.97 -10.74 2.79
CA ILE A 99 4.18 -10.88 4.24
C ILE A 99 5.12 -12.03 4.59
N GLU A 100 5.02 -13.17 3.90
CA GLU A 100 5.88 -14.34 4.12
C GLU A 100 7.35 -14.01 3.85
N GLN A 101 7.61 -13.38 2.69
CA GLN A 101 8.97 -13.05 2.26
C GLN A 101 9.50 -11.75 2.88
N LYS A 102 8.63 -10.94 3.50
CA LYS A 102 8.93 -9.58 3.99
C LYS A 102 9.58 -8.70 2.92
N LYS A 103 9.11 -8.80 1.69
CA LYS A 103 9.64 -8.10 0.52
C LYS A 103 8.50 -7.54 -0.34
N CYS A 104 8.79 -6.46 -1.04
CA CYS A 104 7.89 -5.95 -2.07
C CYS A 104 7.86 -6.93 -3.25
N ILE A 105 6.67 -7.42 -3.57
CA ILE A 105 6.43 -8.40 -4.66
C ILE A 105 5.79 -7.68 -5.84
N ARG A 106 6.29 -7.98 -7.03
CA ARG A 106 5.80 -7.46 -8.30
C ARG A 106 5.36 -8.62 -9.19
N VAL A 107 4.12 -8.57 -9.66
CA VAL A 107 3.56 -9.53 -10.61
C VAL A 107 3.12 -8.80 -11.86
N GLY A 108 3.58 -9.26 -13.02
CA GLY A 108 3.29 -8.64 -14.32
C GLY A 108 1.88 -8.95 -14.83
N ASP A 109 1.55 -10.23 -14.96
CA ASP A 109 0.22 -10.69 -15.36
C ASP A 109 -0.23 -11.78 -14.38
N VAL A 110 -1.16 -11.43 -13.50
CA VAL A 110 -1.63 -12.35 -12.44
C VAL A 110 -2.25 -13.63 -13.02
N ARG A 111 -2.78 -13.60 -14.25
CA ARG A 111 -3.41 -14.75 -14.90
C ARG A 111 -2.39 -15.74 -15.45
N LYS A 112 -1.13 -15.31 -15.60
CA LYS A 112 0.00 -16.13 -16.08
C LYS A 112 0.94 -16.53 -14.95
N ASP A 113 0.63 -16.13 -13.72
CA ASP A 113 1.40 -16.51 -12.52
C ASP A 113 1.02 -17.93 -12.07
N VAL A 114 1.57 -18.36 -10.94
CA VAL A 114 1.21 -19.65 -10.35
C VAL A 114 -0.30 -19.74 -10.11
N ARG A 115 -0.82 -20.96 -10.18
CA ARG A 115 -2.26 -21.24 -10.17
C ARG A 115 -2.98 -20.57 -8.99
N GLU A 116 -2.42 -20.63 -7.80
CA GLU A 116 -3.01 -20.08 -6.59
C GLU A 116 -3.21 -18.55 -6.66
N ILE A 117 -2.28 -17.85 -7.29
CA ILE A 117 -2.39 -16.40 -7.51
C ILE A 117 -3.44 -16.11 -8.57
N ALA A 118 -3.44 -16.83 -9.68
CA ALA A 118 -4.39 -16.62 -10.75
C ALA A 118 -5.84 -16.88 -10.30
N GLU A 119 -6.08 -17.96 -9.55
CA GLU A 119 -7.39 -18.31 -8.99
C GLU A 119 -7.84 -17.26 -7.97
N PHE A 120 -6.96 -16.81 -7.07
CA PHE A 120 -7.28 -15.77 -6.09
C PHE A 120 -7.75 -14.47 -6.76
N TYR A 121 -7.02 -13.96 -7.76
CA TYR A 121 -7.43 -12.73 -8.44
C TYR A 121 -8.66 -12.92 -9.31
N PHE A 122 -8.86 -14.08 -9.90
CA PHE A 122 -10.09 -14.38 -10.63
C PHE A 122 -11.33 -14.30 -9.71
N ASP A 123 -11.25 -14.87 -8.52
CA ASP A 123 -12.34 -14.84 -7.54
C ASP A 123 -12.56 -13.44 -6.97
N LEU A 124 -11.48 -12.71 -6.67
CA LEU A 124 -11.56 -11.36 -6.16
C LEU A 124 -12.14 -10.39 -7.21
N ASP A 125 -11.71 -10.49 -8.45
CA ASP A 125 -12.17 -9.66 -9.56
C ASP A 125 -13.67 -9.87 -9.82
N ASN A 126 -14.15 -11.11 -9.77
CA ASN A 126 -15.58 -11.42 -9.90
C ASN A 126 -16.43 -10.80 -8.78
N LYS A 127 -15.90 -10.75 -7.55
CA LYS A 127 -16.59 -10.17 -6.40
C LYS A 127 -16.58 -8.65 -6.42
N THR A 128 -15.52 -8.04 -6.89
CA THR A 128 -15.31 -6.58 -6.84
C THR A 128 -15.67 -5.88 -8.14
N ASN A 129 -16.08 -6.61 -9.18
CA ASN A 129 -16.28 -6.09 -10.54
C ASN A 129 -15.06 -5.31 -11.06
N PHE A 130 -13.88 -5.74 -10.69
CA PHE A 130 -12.60 -5.19 -11.10
C PHE A 130 -11.89 -6.20 -12.00
N THR A 131 -10.90 -5.78 -12.76
CA THR A 131 -10.07 -6.70 -13.56
C THR A 131 -8.61 -6.45 -13.22
N THR A 132 -8.04 -7.36 -12.46
CA THR A 132 -6.63 -7.30 -12.08
C THR A 132 -5.75 -7.86 -13.19
N PHE A 133 -4.75 -7.09 -13.58
CA PHE A 133 -3.73 -7.50 -14.54
C PHE A 133 -2.35 -7.54 -13.87
N SER A 134 -1.84 -6.41 -13.41
CA SER A 134 -0.53 -6.32 -12.75
C SER A 134 -0.66 -5.88 -11.30
N VAL A 135 0.22 -6.38 -10.46
CA VAL A 135 0.22 -6.14 -9.02
C VAL A 135 1.60 -5.72 -8.53
N LEU A 136 1.60 -4.73 -7.65
CA LEU A 136 2.76 -4.35 -6.85
C LEU A 136 2.32 -4.30 -5.39
N CYS A 137 2.92 -5.13 -4.54
CA CYS A 137 2.51 -5.29 -3.14
C CYS A 137 3.72 -5.16 -2.21
N ALA A 138 3.69 -4.18 -1.31
CA ALA A 138 4.73 -3.97 -0.31
C ALA A 138 4.22 -4.32 1.09
N PRO A 139 4.99 -5.07 1.91
CA PRO A 139 4.65 -5.33 3.29
C PRO A 139 4.84 -4.06 4.14
N LEU A 140 3.94 -3.85 5.07
CA LEU A 140 4.03 -2.82 6.10
C LEU A 140 4.75 -3.40 7.32
N ILE A 141 6.04 -3.09 7.45
CA ILE A 141 6.89 -3.64 8.51
C ILE A 141 7.23 -2.54 9.53
N ALA A 142 6.83 -2.73 10.77
CA ALA A 142 7.14 -1.86 11.90
C ALA A 142 7.76 -2.68 13.04
N ALA A 143 8.93 -2.29 13.53
CA ALA A 143 9.68 -2.99 14.59
C ALA A 143 9.84 -4.51 14.34
N ASN A 144 10.21 -4.90 13.12
CA ASN A 144 10.41 -6.27 12.64
C ASN A 144 9.13 -7.13 12.50
N GLU A 145 7.96 -6.56 12.79
CA GLU A 145 6.67 -7.23 12.60
C GLU A 145 5.98 -6.73 11.33
N CYS A 146 5.42 -7.65 10.55
CA CYS A 146 4.59 -7.29 9.41
C CYS A 146 3.16 -7.08 9.91
N ILE A 147 2.68 -5.83 9.84
CA ILE A 147 1.35 -5.43 10.33
C ILE A 147 0.30 -5.37 9.23
N GLY A 148 0.71 -5.52 7.97
CA GLY A 148 -0.18 -5.43 6.81
C GLY A 148 0.57 -5.28 5.50
N VAL A 149 -0.12 -4.80 4.47
CA VAL A 149 0.42 -4.56 3.13
C VAL A 149 -0.17 -3.31 2.48
N ILE A 150 0.59 -2.67 1.59
CA ILE A 150 0.07 -1.76 0.56
C ILE A 150 0.01 -2.54 -0.74
N HIS A 151 -1.16 -2.55 -1.38
CA HIS A 151 -1.46 -3.35 -2.56
C HIS A 151 -1.89 -2.44 -3.70
N CYS A 152 -1.03 -2.27 -4.72
CA CYS A 152 -1.28 -1.43 -5.90
C CYS A 152 -1.60 -2.30 -7.11
N LEU A 153 -2.60 -1.90 -7.89
CA LEU A 153 -3.16 -2.67 -8.98
C LEU A 153 -3.11 -1.90 -10.30
N ASN A 154 -2.77 -2.62 -11.35
CA ASN A 154 -2.87 -2.21 -12.75
C ASN A 154 -2.09 -0.94 -13.08
N LYS A 155 -0.86 -1.08 -13.51
CA LYS A 155 -0.08 0.01 -14.10
C LYS A 155 -0.78 0.52 -15.36
N LYS A 156 -1.00 1.84 -15.48
CA LYS A 156 -1.66 2.49 -16.64
C LYS A 156 -0.72 2.81 -17.80
N THR A 157 0.40 2.13 -17.92
CA THR A 157 1.32 2.25 -19.08
C THR A 157 0.93 1.30 -20.20
N ASN A 158 1.50 1.49 -21.39
CA ASN A 158 1.19 0.65 -22.57
C ASN A 158 1.48 -0.84 -22.31
N ASN A 159 2.55 -1.18 -21.58
CA ASN A 159 2.90 -2.55 -21.22
C ASN A 159 2.17 -3.07 -19.99
N ARG A 160 1.46 -2.21 -19.25
CA ARG A 160 0.71 -2.50 -18.00
C ARG A 160 1.57 -3.12 -16.88
N LEU A 161 2.88 -2.97 -16.91
CA LEU A 161 3.79 -3.58 -15.94
C LEU A 161 4.35 -2.52 -15.00
N PHE A 162 4.38 -2.84 -13.70
CA PHE A 162 5.18 -2.09 -12.75
C PHE A 162 6.66 -2.39 -13.00
N GLU A 163 7.51 -1.38 -12.89
CA GLU A 163 8.95 -1.47 -13.11
C GLU A 163 9.70 -1.58 -11.78
N GLU A 164 11.01 -1.78 -11.85
CA GLU A 164 11.83 -1.94 -10.65
C GLU A 164 11.88 -0.66 -9.80
N GLU A 165 11.84 0.49 -10.45
CA GLU A 165 11.78 1.80 -9.80
C GLU A 165 10.46 1.99 -9.03
N ASP A 166 9.34 1.48 -9.58
CA ASP A 166 8.05 1.49 -8.90
C ASP A 166 8.09 0.63 -7.63
N ARG A 167 8.78 -0.52 -7.70
CA ARG A 167 8.99 -1.40 -6.56
C ARG A 167 9.80 -0.72 -5.45
N GLN A 168 10.93 -0.09 -5.82
CA GLN A 168 11.79 0.62 -4.87
C GLN A 168 11.07 1.79 -4.22
N LEU A 169 10.30 2.56 -4.98
CA LEU A 169 9.50 3.65 -4.46
C LEU A 169 8.46 3.16 -3.44
N LEU A 170 7.66 2.14 -3.79
CA LEU A 170 6.64 1.62 -2.89
C LEU A 170 7.25 1.01 -1.63
N GLU A 171 8.38 0.31 -1.74
CA GLU A 171 9.11 -0.25 -0.61
C GLU A 171 9.63 0.86 0.32
N THR A 172 10.15 1.95 -0.23
CA THR A 172 10.60 3.12 0.54
C THR A 172 9.44 3.79 1.28
N LEU A 173 8.26 3.87 0.67
CA LEU A 173 7.06 4.49 1.27
C LEU A 173 6.37 3.59 2.31
N SER A 174 6.53 2.27 2.22
CA SER A 174 5.85 1.32 3.10
C SER A 174 6.31 1.38 4.56
N ALA A 175 7.59 1.65 4.81
CA ALA A 175 8.13 1.71 6.17
C ALA A 175 7.56 2.88 7.01
N PRO A 176 7.59 4.16 6.54
CA PRO A 176 6.98 5.26 7.29
C PRO A 176 5.47 5.09 7.46
N ALA A 177 4.76 4.54 6.46
CA ALA A 177 3.35 4.22 6.58
C ALA A 177 3.09 3.18 7.69
N ALA A 178 3.91 2.13 7.76
CA ALA A 178 3.82 1.11 8.80
C ALA A 178 4.01 1.69 10.21
N PHE A 179 5.00 2.56 10.39
CA PHE A 179 5.23 3.23 11.68
C PHE A 179 4.08 4.14 12.07
N ALA A 180 3.52 4.93 11.14
CA ALA A 180 2.38 5.79 11.39
C ALA A 180 1.15 4.99 11.83
N ILE A 181 0.83 3.91 11.12
CA ILE A 181 -0.28 3.01 11.43
C ILE A 181 -0.09 2.40 12.84
N ARG A 182 1.10 1.89 13.12
CA ARG A 182 1.41 1.30 14.42
C ARG A 182 1.25 2.31 15.56
N ASN A 183 1.80 3.52 15.41
CA ASN A 183 1.70 4.58 16.40
C ASN A 183 0.25 4.98 16.66
N ALA A 184 -0.56 5.16 15.61
CA ALA A 184 -1.97 5.47 15.74
C ALA A 184 -2.76 4.35 16.43
N LYS A 185 -2.48 3.08 16.11
CA LYS A 185 -3.08 1.92 16.79
C LYS A 185 -2.72 1.90 18.26
N MET A 186 -1.45 2.09 18.62
CA MET A 186 -1.00 2.15 20.01
C MET A 186 -1.66 3.29 20.79
N ALA A 187 -1.80 4.47 20.19
CA ALA A 187 -2.47 5.60 20.81
C ALA A 187 -3.96 5.29 21.08
N LYS A 188 -4.65 4.69 20.12
CA LYS A 188 -6.05 4.26 20.27
C LYS A 188 -6.23 3.23 21.40
N ASP A 189 -5.37 2.21 21.40
CA ASP A 189 -5.41 1.16 22.45
C ASP A 189 -5.15 1.73 23.86
N MET A 190 -4.27 2.74 23.98
CA MET A 190 -4.00 3.43 25.23
C MET A 190 -5.20 4.24 25.72
N ILE A 191 -5.86 4.97 24.82
CA ILE A 191 -7.08 5.74 25.16
C ILE A 191 -8.18 4.81 25.64
N GLU A 192 -8.39 3.68 24.96
CA GLU A 192 -9.42 2.71 25.31
C GLU A 192 -9.15 2.05 26.69
N LYS A 193 -7.89 1.65 26.94
CA LYS A 193 -7.48 1.13 28.26
C LYS A 193 -7.71 2.13 29.38
N ASN A 194 -7.33 3.41 29.16
CA ASN A 194 -7.53 4.46 30.15
C ASN A 194 -9.02 4.72 30.42
N LYS A 195 -9.87 4.61 29.39
CA LYS A 195 -11.32 4.75 29.56
C LYS A 195 -11.90 3.62 30.43
N ILE A 196 -11.55 2.38 30.11
CA ILE A 196 -12.00 1.20 30.89
C ILE A 196 -11.53 1.31 32.35
N GLN A 197 -10.27 1.71 32.57
CA GLN A 197 -9.74 1.86 33.92
C GLN A 197 -10.50 2.90 34.75
N LYS A 198 -10.84 4.05 34.17
CA LYS A 198 -11.66 5.06 34.83
C LYS A 198 -13.08 4.59 35.14
N GLU A 199 -13.69 3.82 34.21
CA GLU A 199 -15.02 3.25 34.44
C GLU A 199 -15.01 2.26 35.61
N VAL A 200 -13.95 1.45 35.74
CA VAL A 200 -13.78 0.49 36.86
C VAL A 200 -13.56 1.22 38.19
N GLU A 201 -12.75 2.31 38.22
CA GLU A 201 -12.53 3.12 39.43
C GLU A 201 -13.85 3.75 39.92
N ILE A 202 -14.67 4.31 39.02
CA ILE A 202 -15.97 4.92 39.39
C ILE A 202 -16.92 3.88 39.98
N VAL A 203 -16.93 2.65 39.48
CA VAL A 203 -17.78 1.57 40.03
C VAL A 203 -17.28 1.06 41.38
N GLY A 204 -15.95 1.08 41.61
CA GLY A 204 -15.34 0.69 42.87
C GLY A 204 -15.59 1.65 44.03
N ASP A 205 -15.73 2.96 43.73
CA ASP A 205 -15.99 4.01 44.73
C ASP A 205 -17.47 4.08 45.19
N ILE A 206 -18.37 3.31 44.57
CA ILE A 206 -19.81 3.29 44.88
C ILE A 206 -20.18 2.14 45.87
N GLN A 207 -19.23 1.31 46.27
CA GLN A 207 -19.40 0.27 47.29
C GLN A 207 -18.88 0.72 48.64
#